data_a4e3a3ad97c802f912e899e7dff08323
#
_entry.id   a4e3a3ad97c802f912e899e7dff08323
#
_cell.length_a   1.000
_cell.length_b   1.000
_cell.length_c   1.000
_cell.angle_alpha   90.00
_cell.angle_beta   90.00
_cell.angle_gamma   90.00
#
_symmetry.space_group_name_H-M   'P 1'
#
loop_
_entity.id
_entity.type
_entity.pdbx_description
1 polymer ?
#
loop_
_entity_poly.entity_id
_entity_poly.type
_entity_poly.pdbx_seq_one_letter_code
_entity_poly.pdbx_strand_id
1 'polypeptide(L)'
;MIGSTNEPDLVRCYYCQREVDGWEPEDDPWEEHRRRKGDPCPFISKGKKARDLTIKDGLDLEAERACYILRKKTEESNNRYREEAEKVKQLLVEMGKSQLSKKSSRGRILKICWTMIPLCFRNLHILSPIH
;
A
#
# COMPACT_ATOMS: atom_id res chain seq x y z
N MET A 1 4.23 26.06 -4.40
CA MET A 1 3.69 25.05 -5.34
C MET A 1 4.61 24.98 -6.54
N ILE A 2 4.78 23.81 -7.14
CA ILE A 2 5.66 23.60 -8.31
C ILE A 2 4.76 23.16 -9.46
N GLY A 3 4.76 23.92 -10.55
CA GLY A 3 3.98 23.59 -11.76
C GLY A 3 4.63 22.50 -12.60
N SER A 4 3.81 21.77 -13.36
CA SER A 4 4.26 20.79 -14.37
C SER A 4 4.36 21.44 -15.74
N THR A 5 5.34 21.04 -16.53
CA THR A 5 5.53 21.56 -17.89
C THR A 5 4.52 21.03 -18.91
N ASN A 6 3.88 19.91 -18.64
CA ASN A 6 2.92 19.24 -19.54
C ASN A 6 1.46 19.61 -19.23
N GLU A 7 1.17 20.11 -18.03
CA GLU A 7 -0.16 20.50 -17.58
C GLU A 7 -0.03 21.87 -16.92
N PRO A 8 -0.34 22.95 -17.60
CA PRO A 8 0.01 24.32 -17.20
C PRO A 8 -0.71 24.79 -15.93
N ASP A 9 -1.85 24.23 -15.60
CA ASP A 9 -2.62 24.52 -14.41
C ASP A 9 -2.40 23.52 -13.26
N LEU A 10 -1.62 22.45 -13.47
CA LEU A 10 -1.29 21.50 -12.42
C LEU A 10 -0.22 22.07 -11.50
N VAL A 11 -0.55 22.22 -10.24
CA VAL A 11 0.38 22.66 -9.20
C VAL A 11 0.51 21.60 -8.11
N ARG A 12 1.72 21.42 -7.59
CA ARG A 12 2.00 20.46 -6.54
C ARG A 12 2.43 21.17 -5.25
N CYS A 13 1.82 20.80 -4.14
CA CYS A 13 2.25 21.31 -2.84
C CYS A 13 3.62 20.77 -2.49
N TYR A 14 4.54 21.65 -2.09
CA TYR A 14 5.89 21.28 -1.68
C TYR A 14 5.91 20.35 -0.46
N TYR A 15 5.04 20.59 0.51
CA TYR A 15 5.05 19.81 1.77
C TYR A 15 4.31 18.47 1.69
N CYS A 16 3.07 18.47 1.23
CA CYS A 16 2.26 17.25 1.18
C CYS A 16 2.26 16.54 -0.18
N GLN A 17 2.97 17.07 -1.17
CA GLN A 17 3.08 16.53 -2.53
C GLN A 17 1.74 16.32 -3.26
N ARG A 18 0.65 16.90 -2.73
CA ARG A 18 -0.68 16.85 -3.35
C ARG A 18 -0.70 17.71 -4.59
N GLU A 19 -1.30 17.18 -5.63
CA GLU A 19 -1.55 17.87 -6.88
C GLU A 19 -2.92 18.53 -6.86
N VAL A 20 -3.00 19.72 -7.40
CA VAL A 20 -4.22 20.51 -7.56
C VAL A 20 -4.23 21.09 -8.95
N ASP A 21 -5.31 20.88 -9.67
CA ASP A 21 -5.59 21.28 -11.05
C ASP A 21 -6.98 21.91 -11.15
N GLY A 22 -7.34 22.38 -12.33
CA GLY A 22 -8.66 22.94 -12.62
C GLY A 22 -8.89 24.27 -11.89
N TRP A 23 -7.90 25.16 -11.92
CA TRP A 23 -7.97 26.48 -11.29
C TRP A 23 -8.89 27.42 -12.03
N GLU A 24 -9.76 28.08 -11.30
CA GLU A 24 -10.57 29.19 -11.76
C GLU A 24 -9.96 30.54 -11.32
N PRO A 25 -10.21 31.66 -12.03
CA PRO A 25 -9.62 32.96 -11.70
C PRO A 25 -9.93 33.44 -10.27
N GLU A 26 -11.05 33.01 -9.71
CA GLU A 26 -11.53 33.42 -8.38
C GLU A 26 -11.09 32.47 -7.25
N ASP A 27 -10.39 31.37 -7.59
CA ASP A 27 -10.00 30.38 -6.60
C ASP A 27 -8.93 30.90 -5.65
N ASP A 28 -9.16 30.67 -4.35
CA ASP A 28 -8.14 30.85 -3.32
C ASP A 28 -7.31 29.57 -3.20
N PRO A 29 -6.00 29.61 -3.52
CA PRO A 29 -5.11 28.45 -3.43
C PRO A 29 -5.08 27.78 -2.05
N TRP A 30 -5.34 28.53 -1.01
CA TRP A 30 -5.36 28.02 0.37
C TRP A 30 -6.62 27.17 0.62
N GLU A 31 -7.78 27.66 0.18
CA GLU A 31 -9.05 26.95 0.31
C GLU A 31 -9.12 25.74 -0.60
N GLU A 32 -8.65 25.86 -1.85
CA GLU A 32 -8.59 24.74 -2.78
C GLU A 32 -7.71 23.61 -2.24
N HIS A 33 -6.55 23.95 -1.69
CA HIS A 33 -5.69 22.95 -1.08
C HIS A 33 -6.32 22.31 0.17
N ARG A 34 -7.07 23.07 0.98
CA ARG A 34 -7.77 22.58 2.18
C ARG A 34 -8.92 21.65 1.82
N ARG A 35 -9.68 21.99 0.79
CA ARG A 35 -10.89 21.28 0.36
C ARG A 35 -10.60 19.89 -0.22
N ARG A 36 -9.42 19.67 -0.79
CA ARG A 36 -9.05 18.38 -1.40
C ARG A 36 -8.98 17.27 -0.36
N LYS A 37 -9.60 16.12 -0.68
CA LYS A 37 -9.63 14.91 0.18
C LYS A 37 -8.24 14.33 0.38
N GLY A 38 -8.01 13.74 1.55
CA GLY A 38 -6.77 13.07 1.93
C GLY A 38 -6.24 13.56 3.26
N ASP A 39 -5.04 13.10 3.64
CA ASP A 39 -4.40 13.51 4.88
C ASP A 39 -4.21 15.04 4.93
N PRO A 40 -4.43 15.68 6.10
CA PRO A 40 -4.27 17.12 6.23
C PRO A 40 -2.83 17.55 5.88
N CYS A 41 -2.71 18.59 5.08
CA CYS A 41 -1.40 19.13 4.74
C CYS A 41 -0.76 19.78 5.98
N PRO A 42 0.46 19.40 6.38
CA PRO A 42 1.12 19.97 7.55
C PRO A 42 1.28 21.49 7.45
N PHE A 43 1.54 22.03 6.26
CA PHE A 43 1.64 23.47 6.03
C PHE A 43 0.30 24.20 6.26
N ILE A 44 -0.78 23.66 5.70
CA ILE A 44 -2.14 24.23 5.89
C ILE A 44 -2.56 24.13 7.37
N SER A 45 -2.22 23.01 8.02
CA SER A 45 -2.54 22.78 9.44
C SER A 45 -1.84 23.76 10.39
N LYS A 46 -0.70 24.34 10.02
CA LYS A 46 -0.05 25.40 10.81
C LYS A 46 -0.92 26.67 10.86
N GLY A 47 -1.78 26.91 9.87
CA GLY A 47 -2.65 28.10 9.84
C GLY A 47 -1.91 29.44 9.74
N LYS A 48 -0.61 29.42 9.41
CA LYS A 48 0.26 30.59 9.31
C LYS A 48 0.64 30.86 7.86
N LYS A 49 0.74 32.11 7.47
CA LYS A 49 1.34 32.47 6.17
C LYS A 49 2.83 32.16 6.19
N ALA A 50 3.41 31.89 5.03
CA ALA A 50 4.84 31.53 4.92
C ALA A 50 5.78 32.55 5.57
N ARG A 51 5.46 33.84 5.48
CA ARG A 51 6.25 34.93 6.08
C ARG A 51 6.19 34.97 7.62
N ASP A 52 5.20 34.32 8.22
CA ASP A 52 4.94 34.35 9.68
C ASP A 52 5.44 33.05 10.35
N LEU A 53 6.08 32.15 9.56
CA LEU A 53 6.68 30.94 10.08
C LEU A 53 7.98 31.24 10.83
N THR A 54 8.14 30.62 11.98
CA THR A 54 9.40 30.60 12.70
C THR A 54 10.37 29.59 12.09
N ILE A 55 11.65 29.71 12.41
CA ILE A 55 12.69 28.71 12.02
C ILE A 55 12.27 27.32 12.50
N LYS A 56 11.75 27.24 13.73
CA LYS A 56 11.24 25.96 14.28
C LYS A 56 10.11 25.39 13.44
N ASP A 57 9.12 26.21 13.08
CA ASP A 57 8.01 25.77 12.21
C ASP A 57 8.53 25.23 10.87
N GLY A 58 9.53 25.90 10.29
CA GLY A 58 10.17 25.48 9.05
C GLY A 58 10.86 24.11 9.17
N LEU A 59 11.64 23.91 10.22
CA LEU A 59 12.32 22.63 10.48
C LEU A 59 11.33 21.49 10.73
N ASP A 60 10.27 21.73 11.50
CA ASP A 60 9.21 20.77 11.76
C ASP A 60 8.53 20.37 10.43
N LEU A 61 8.21 21.33 9.57
CA LEU A 61 7.59 21.08 8.27
C LEU A 61 8.50 20.29 7.32
N GLU A 62 9.80 20.56 7.31
CA GLU A 62 10.76 19.77 6.51
C GLU A 62 10.90 18.34 7.04
N ALA A 63 10.91 18.14 8.35
CA ALA A 63 10.93 16.81 8.94
C ALA A 63 9.65 16.02 8.56
N GLU A 64 8.47 16.64 8.67
CA GLU A 64 7.21 16.02 8.27
C GLU A 64 7.17 15.69 6.76
N ARG A 65 7.68 16.59 5.92
CA ARG A 65 7.83 16.36 4.48
C ARG A 65 8.74 15.17 4.19
N ALA A 66 9.90 15.09 4.82
CA ALA A 66 10.83 13.98 4.65
C ALA A 66 10.19 12.65 5.05
N CYS A 67 9.51 12.60 6.19
CA CYS A 67 8.77 11.42 6.65
C CYS A 67 7.66 11.02 5.66
N TYR A 68 6.92 11.99 5.13
CA TYR A 68 5.88 11.72 4.14
C TYR A 68 6.44 11.09 2.87
N ILE A 69 7.51 11.66 2.31
CA ILE A 69 8.16 11.15 1.10
C ILE A 69 8.70 9.73 1.31
N LEU A 70 9.35 9.48 2.45
CA LEU A 70 9.86 8.15 2.79
C LEU A 70 8.73 7.14 2.93
N ARG A 71 7.66 7.49 3.63
CA ARG A 71 6.48 6.62 3.79
C ARG A 71 5.87 6.28 2.44
N LYS A 72 5.65 7.27 1.58
CA LYS A 72 5.09 7.06 0.23
C LYS A 72 5.97 6.12 -0.61
N LYS A 73 7.28 6.35 -0.65
CA LYS A 73 8.22 5.46 -1.37
C LYS A 73 8.23 4.04 -0.82
N THR A 74 8.14 3.88 0.49
CA THR A 74 8.09 2.56 1.13
C THR A 74 6.78 1.84 0.76
N GLU A 75 5.67 2.54 0.78
CA GLU A 75 4.35 1.99 0.41
C GLU A 75 4.31 1.57 -1.06
N GLU A 76 4.80 2.40 -1.97
CA GLU A 76 4.92 2.07 -3.39
C GLU A 76 5.81 0.83 -3.61
N SER A 77 6.92 0.73 -2.90
CA SER A 77 7.81 -0.44 -2.95
C SER A 77 7.12 -1.68 -2.41
N ASN A 78 6.42 -1.58 -1.28
CA ASN A 78 5.69 -2.69 -0.69
C ASN A 78 4.54 -3.16 -1.59
N ASN A 79 3.84 -2.25 -2.26
CA ASN A 79 2.77 -2.61 -3.18
C ASN A 79 3.30 -3.37 -4.39
N ARG A 80 4.39 -2.89 -5.00
CA ARG A 80 5.07 -3.65 -6.07
C ARG A 80 5.48 -5.05 -5.61
N TYR A 81 6.01 -5.17 -4.40
CA TYR A 81 6.40 -6.46 -3.85
C TYR A 81 5.21 -7.41 -3.66
N ARG A 82 4.08 -6.88 -3.18
CA ARG A 82 2.83 -7.65 -3.04
C ARG A 82 2.27 -8.10 -4.38
N GLU A 83 2.29 -7.24 -5.38
CA GLU A 83 1.85 -7.57 -6.74
C GLU A 83 2.69 -8.70 -7.35
N GLU A 84 4.02 -8.62 -7.23
CA GLU A 84 4.91 -9.67 -7.71
C GLU A 84 4.72 -10.99 -6.94
N ALA A 85 4.57 -10.92 -5.62
CA ALA A 85 4.30 -12.11 -4.80
C ALA A 85 2.97 -12.79 -5.21
N GLU A 86 1.92 -12.01 -5.51
CA GLU A 86 0.64 -12.56 -5.95
C GLU A 86 0.74 -13.20 -7.35
N LYS A 87 1.50 -12.60 -8.28
CA LYS A 87 1.79 -13.21 -9.59
C LYS A 87 2.48 -14.56 -9.44
N VAL A 88 3.52 -14.63 -8.60
CA VAL A 88 4.23 -15.90 -8.32
C VAL A 88 3.29 -16.94 -7.72
N LYS A 89 2.46 -16.56 -6.77
CA LYS A 89 1.47 -17.44 -6.18
C LYS A 89 0.47 -17.98 -7.20
N GLN A 90 -0.02 -17.15 -8.11
CA GLN A 90 -0.90 -17.59 -9.20
C GLN A 90 -0.21 -18.60 -10.13
N LEU A 91 1.04 -18.34 -10.52
CA LEU A 91 1.82 -19.27 -11.33
C LEU A 91 2.01 -20.63 -10.65
N LEU A 92 2.31 -20.64 -9.35
CA LEU A 92 2.44 -21.87 -8.57
C LEU A 92 1.12 -22.67 -8.52
N VAL A 93 -0.01 -21.99 -8.36
CA VAL A 93 -1.33 -22.64 -8.41
C VAL A 93 -1.63 -23.24 -9.78
N GLU A 94 -1.32 -22.53 -10.86
CA GLU A 94 -1.51 -23.04 -12.23
C GLU A 94 -0.61 -24.24 -12.53
N MET A 95 0.65 -24.17 -12.14
CA MET A 95 1.59 -25.30 -12.25
C MET A 95 1.09 -26.52 -11.46
N GLY A 96 0.56 -26.32 -10.26
CA GLY A 96 -0.04 -27.39 -9.46
C GLY A 96 -1.23 -28.04 -10.15
N LYS A 97 -2.13 -27.24 -10.75
CA LYS A 97 -3.29 -27.75 -11.52
C LYS A 97 -2.85 -28.56 -12.75
N SER A 98 -1.84 -28.10 -13.47
CA SER A 98 -1.34 -28.79 -14.66
C SER A 98 -0.68 -30.15 -14.33
N GLN A 99 -0.03 -30.27 -13.17
CA GLN A 99 0.53 -31.54 -12.70
C GLN A 99 -0.55 -32.55 -12.28
N LEU A 100 -1.65 -32.06 -11.66
CA LEU A 100 -2.78 -32.91 -11.27
C LEU A 100 -3.54 -33.43 -12.50
N SER A 101 -3.71 -32.62 -13.55
CA SER A 101 -4.36 -33.05 -14.79
C SER A 101 -3.56 -34.12 -15.54
N LYS A 102 -2.23 -34.03 -15.54
CA LYS A 102 -1.33 -35.04 -16.14
C LYS A 102 -1.32 -36.38 -15.38
N LYS A 103 -1.58 -36.35 -14.06
CA LYS A 103 -1.71 -37.59 -13.27
C LYS A 103 -3.03 -38.32 -13.52
N SER A 104 -4.11 -37.60 -13.86
CA SER A 104 -5.42 -38.21 -14.15
C SER A 104 -5.45 -38.99 -15.45
N SER A 105 -4.61 -38.68 -16.43
CA SER A 105 -4.55 -39.37 -17.71
C SER A 105 -3.68 -40.64 -17.70
N ARG A 106 -2.98 -40.96 -16.59
CA ARG A 106 -2.21 -42.20 -16.38
C ARG A 106 -2.82 -43.13 -15.32
N GLY A 107 -4.10 -43.04 -15.09
CA GLY A 107 -4.78 -43.78 -14.04
C GLY A 107 -5.48 -45.04 -14.52
N ARG A 108 -4.75 -46.12 -14.71
CA ARG A 108 -5.22 -47.47 -14.36
C ARG A 108 -4.06 -48.17 -13.71
N ILE A 109 -4.16 -48.36 -12.45
CA ILE A 109 -3.47 -49.31 -11.56
C ILE A 109 -3.28 -48.67 -10.17
N LEU A 110 -4.01 -49.26 -9.28
CA LEU A 110 -3.87 -49.54 -7.87
C LEU A 110 -4.98 -48.92 -6.99
N LYS A 111 -6.15 -49.54 -7.11
CA LYS A 111 -7.01 -49.76 -5.95
C LYS A 111 -6.37 -50.83 -5.06
N ILE A 112 -5.42 -50.48 -4.24
CA ILE A 112 -5.02 -51.34 -3.12
C ILE A 112 -4.39 -50.42 -2.04
N CYS A 113 -4.84 -50.58 -0.81
CA CYS A 113 -4.35 -49.98 0.44
C CYS A 113 -4.94 -48.64 0.89
N TRP A 114 -6.27 -48.56 0.98
CA TRP A 114 -6.89 -47.56 1.85
C TRP A 114 -7.58 -48.17 3.10
N THR A 115 -7.06 -49.29 3.59
CA THR A 115 -7.64 -49.97 4.76
C THR A 115 -6.64 -50.23 5.94
N MET A 116 -5.47 -49.59 5.92
CA MET A 116 -4.51 -49.77 7.04
C MET A 116 -3.89 -48.44 7.48
N ILE A 117 -4.68 -47.51 7.96
CA ILE A 117 -4.21 -46.51 8.92
C ILE A 117 -5.30 -46.33 9.97
N PRO A 118 -5.37 -47.23 10.96
CA PRO A 118 -6.05 -46.91 12.19
C PRO A 118 -5.03 -46.45 13.25
N LEU A 119 -5.39 -45.42 13.97
CA LEU A 119 -4.98 -45.25 15.37
C LEU A 119 -3.58 -44.69 15.67
N CYS A 120 -3.22 -43.49 15.23
CA CYS A 120 -2.15 -42.75 15.93
C CYS A 120 -2.35 -41.25 16.15
N PHE A 121 -3.53 -40.69 15.89
CA PHE A 121 -3.81 -39.27 16.22
C PHE A 121 -5.08 -39.10 17.03
N ARG A 122 -5.15 -39.80 18.13
CA ARG A 122 -6.19 -39.56 19.13
C ARG A 122 -5.53 -39.43 20.50
N ASN A 123 -4.80 -38.35 20.72
CA ASN A 123 -4.47 -37.79 22.04
C ASN A 123 -3.50 -36.62 21.89
N LEU A 124 -4.03 -35.45 21.66
CA LEU A 124 -3.40 -34.17 21.98
C LEU A 124 -4.50 -33.10 22.16
N HIS A 125 -5.49 -33.47 23.00
CA HIS A 125 -6.16 -32.49 23.83
C HIS A 125 -5.40 -32.50 25.15
N ILE A 126 -4.88 -31.37 25.51
CA ILE A 126 -4.60 -30.80 26.82
C ILE A 126 -3.46 -29.80 26.64
N LEU A 127 -3.84 -28.53 26.57
CA LEU A 127 -3.23 -27.46 27.34
C LEU A 127 -4.08 -26.21 27.19
N SER A 128 -4.84 -25.96 28.23
CA SER A 128 -5.63 -24.74 28.48
C SER A 128 -4.74 -23.53 28.68
N PRO A 129 -5.23 -22.32 28.43
CA PRO A 129 -4.49 -21.09 28.67
C PRO A 129 -4.49 -20.76 30.15
N ILE A 130 -3.32 -20.40 30.66
CA ILE A 130 -3.15 -19.77 31.95
C ILE A 130 -3.14 -18.27 31.74
N HIS A 131 -4.04 -17.60 32.46
CA HIS A 131 -4.20 -16.17 32.80
C HIS A 131 -3.35 -15.10 32.12
#